data_71aba58acca476ab63d27ff3a50074ac
#
_entry.id   71aba58acca476ab63d27ff3a50074ac
#
_cell.length_a   1.000
_cell.length_b   1.000
_cell.length_c   1.000
_cell.angle_alpha   90.00
_cell.angle_beta   90.00
_cell.angle_gamma   90.00
#
_symmetry.space_group_name_H-M   'P 1'
#
loop_
_entity.id
_entity.type
_entity.pdbx_description
1 polymer ?
#
loop_
_entity_poly.entity_id
_entity_poly.type
_entity_poly.pdbx_seq_one_letter_code
_entity_poly.pdbx_strand_id
1 'polypeptide(L)'
;IIFCMKSDIEIARSIELKKIKQVAESIGIPREEVENYGRYIAKIPEQLIDEEKVKKSNLILVTAITATKAGIGKTTVSIGLALGLNKIGKKAIVALREPSLGPCFGMKGGAAGGGYAQVLPMEKINLHFTGDFHAITSAHNMISALLDNYLYQNQAKGFGLKEILWRRVLDVNDRSLRSIVVGLGPKSNGITQESGFDITPASEIMAILCLSKDVDDLRRRIENILLGFTYDDKPFTVKDLGVAGAITVLLKDAIHPNLVQTTEGTAAFVHG
;
A
#
# COMPACT_ATOMS: atom_id res chain seq x y z
N ILE A 1 -27.82 -20.29 -27.16
CA ILE A 1 -27.46 -20.56 -25.72
C ILE A 1 -26.62 -19.37 -25.29
N ILE A 2 -27.26 -18.44 -24.56
CA ILE A 2 -26.54 -17.33 -23.94
C ILE A 2 -25.78 -17.97 -22.76
N PHE A 3 -24.48 -18.20 -22.89
CA PHE A 3 -23.63 -18.53 -21.75
C PHE A 3 -23.61 -17.29 -20.84
N CYS A 4 -24.37 -17.32 -19.76
CA CYS A 4 -24.26 -16.32 -18.70
C CYS A 4 -22.87 -16.48 -18.07
N MET A 5 -21.95 -15.59 -18.41
CA MET A 5 -20.63 -15.58 -17.76
C MET A 5 -20.82 -15.24 -16.29
N LYS A 6 -20.22 -16.04 -15.40
CA LYS A 6 -20.22 -15.77 -13.96
C LYS A 6 -19.51 -14.44 -13.68
N SER A 7 -20.04 -13.67 -12.76
CA SER A 7 -19.37 -12.46 -12.27
C SER A 7 -18.10 -12.81 -11.47
N ASP A 8 -17.21 -11.85 -11.30
CA ASP A 8 -15.95 -12.05 -10.55
C ASP A 8 -16.23 -12.58 -9.14
N ILE A 9 -17.25 -12.09 -8.47
CA ILE A 9 -17.63 -12.53 -7.11
C ILE A 9 -18.19 -13.95 -7.10
N GLU A 10 -18.95 -14.34 -8.12
CA GLU A 10 -19.48 -15.73 -8.24
C GLU A 10 -18.33 -16.71 -8.49
N ILE A 11 -17.34 -16.31 -9.32
CA ILE A 11 -16.13 -17.12 -9.53
C ILE A 11 -15.36 -17.22 -8.22
N ALA A 12 -15.06 -16.12 -7.54
CA ALA A 12 -14.32 -16.10 -6.29
C ALA A 12 -14.95 -17.00 -5.22
N ARG A 13 -16.28 -16.94 -5.06
CA ARG A 13 -17.04 -17.73 -4.09
C ARG A 13 -17.18 -19.20 -4.47
N SER A 14 -16.99 -19.55 -5.73
CA SER A 14 -17.05 -20.94 -6.19
C SER A 14 -15.75 -21.72 -5.93
N ILE A 15 -14.66 -21.05 -5.52
CA ILE A 15 -13.36 -21.67 -5.29
C ILE A 15 -13.22 -22.11 -3.83
N GLU A 16 -12.83 -23.35 -3.62
CA GLU A 16 -12.45 -23.86 -2.30
C GLU A 16 -11.03 -23.41 -1.96
N LEU A 17 -10.91 -22.58 -0.92
CA LEU A 17 -9.63 -21.98 -0.51
C LEU A 17 -8.80 -22.97 0.33
N LYS A 18 -7.53 -23.11 -0.01
CA LYS A 18 -6.52 -23.76 0.82
C LYS A 18 -6.26 -22.93 2.07
N LYS A 19 -5.95 -23.58 3.19
CA LYS A 19 -5.45 -22.87 4.38
C LYS A 19 -4.13 -22.18 4.05
N ILE A 20 -3.93 -20.95 4.52
CA ILE A 20 -2.77 -20.15 4.14
C ILE A 20 -1.42 -20.81 4.47
N LYS A 21 -1.34 -21.55 5.56
CA LYS A 21 -0.14 -22.34 5.92
C LYS A 21 0.22 -23.42 4.88
N GLN A 22 -0.77 -23.99 4.19
CA GLN A 22 -0.53 -24.93 3.10
C GLN A 22 0.00 -24.24 1.85
N VAL A 23 -0.48 -22.99 1.61
CA VAL A 23 0.01 -22.16 0.53
C VAL A 23 1.48 -21.74 0.79
N ALA A 24 1.80 -21.35 2.02
CA ALA A 24 3.16 -21.00 2.45
C ALA A 24 4.13 -22.18 2.25
N GLU A 25 3.75 -23.38 2.72
CA GLU A 25 4.56 -24.58 2.53
C GLU A 25 4.82 -24.92 1.06
N SER A 26 3.84 -24.68 0.17
CA SER A 26 4.00 -24.95 -1.26
C SER A 26 5.11 -24.11 -1.94
N ILE A 27 5.52 -23.03 -1.30
CA ILE A 27 6.62 -22.14 -1.75
C ILE A 27 7.85 -22.22 -0.84
N GLY A 28 7.86 -23.17 0.10
CA GLY A 28 9.00 -23.44 0.98
C GLY A 28 9.09 -22.53 2.20
N ILE A 29 8.02 -21.87 2.60
CA ILE A 29 7.94 -21.09 3.85
C ILE A 29 7.45 -22.03 4.98
N PRO A 30 8.20 -22.16 6.09
CA PRO A 30 7.79 -22.98 7.23
C PRO A 30 6.49 -22.47 7.88
N ARG A 31 5.66 -23.36 8.40
CA ARG A 31 4.37 -23.01 9.01
C ARG A 31 4.50 -22.11 10.25
N GLU A 32 5.57 -22.29 10.99
CA GLU A 32 5.90 -21.57 12.21
C GLU A 32 6.26 -20.10 11.95
N GLU A 33 6.80 -19.82 10.77
CA GLU A 33 7.20 -18.45 10.36
C GLU A 33 6.04 -17.61 9.79
N VAL A 34 4.86 -18.21 9.70
CA VAL A 34 3.67 -17.59 9.10
C VAL A 34 2.83 -16.90 10.15
N GLU A 35 2.74 -15.57 10.09
CA GLU A 35 1.84 -14.79 10.94
C GLU A 35 0.43 -14.74 10.33
N ASN A 36 -0.52 -15.46 10.97
CA ASN A 36 -1.86 -15.62 10.43
C ASN A 36 -2.75 -14.37 10.62
N TYR A 37 -3.34 -13.93 9.52
CA TYR A 37 -4.48 -12.99 9.51
C TYR A 37 -5.77 -13.74 9.14
N GLY A 38 -6.19 -14.63 10.02
CA GLY A 38 -7.28 -15.59 9.79
C GLY A 38 -6.82 -16.86 9.06
N ARG A 39 -7.74 -17.49 8.29
CA ARG A 39 -7.48 -18.82 7.70
C ARG A 39 -6.76 -18.76 6.36
N TYR A 40 -6.90 -17.66 5.61
CA TYR A 40 -6.59 -17.57 4.19
C TYR A 40 -5.65 -16.44 3.82
N ILE A 41 -5.18 -15.68 4.80
CA ILE A 41 -4.26 -14.56 4.66
C ILE A 41 -3.18 -14.68 5.73
N ALA A 42 -1.95 -14.34 5.42
CA ALA A 42 -0.87 -14.26 6.39
C ALA A 42 0.11 -13.15 6.04
N LYS A 43 0.81 -12.62 7.04
CA LYS A 43 2.01 -11.83 6.84
C LYS A 43 3.25 -12.71 6.89
N ILE A 44 4.22 -12.37 6.06
CA ILE A 44 5.48 -13.11 5.95
C ILE A 44 6.60 -12.18 6.37
N PRO A 45 7.38 -12.52 7.42
CA PRO A 45 8.49 -11.71 7.87
C PRO A 45 9.57 -11.52 6.80
N GLU A 46 10.11 -10.31 6.68
CA GLU A 46 11.16 -9.98 5.72
C GLU A 46 12.47 -10.73 5.97
N GLN A 47 12.72 -11.21 7.20
CA GLN A 47 13.90 -12.02 7.55
C GLN A 47 13.98 -13.34 6.78
N LEU A 48 12.87 -13.77 6.16
CA LEU A 48 12.84 -14.97 5.31
C LEU A 48 13.31 -14.72 3.88
N ILE A 49 13.69 -13.48 3.54
CA ILE A 49 14.23 -13.16 2.22
C ILE A 49 15.59 -13.84 2.05
N ASP A 50 15.68 -14.69 1.05
CA ASP A 50 16.90 -15.39 0.64
C ASP A 50 17.53 -14.66 -0.56
N GLU A 51 18.52 -13.81 -0.30
CA GLU A 51 19.20 -12.99 -1.32
C GLU A 51 19.83 -13.85 -2.45
N GLU A 52 20.28 -15.07 -2.14
CA GLU A 52 20.83 -15.96 -3.17
C GLU A 52 19.76 -16.53 -4.09
N LYS A 53 18.56 -16.79 -3.56
CA LYS A 53 17.40 -17.16 -4.39
C LYS A 53 16.91 -15.97 -5.22
N VAL A 54 16.90 -14.77 -4.63
CA VAL A 54 16.51 -13.53 -5.35
C VAL A 54 17.43 -13.33 -6.57
N LYS A 55 18.74 -13.42 -6.41
CA LYS A 55 19.73 -13.28 -7.52
C LYS A 55 19.56 -14.32 -8.64
N LYS A 56 19.08 -15.51 -8.30
CA LYS A 56 18.85 -16.60 -9.25
C LYS A 56 17.44 -16.61 -9.86
N SER A 57 16.57 -15.74 -9.39
CA SER A 57 15.17 -15.63 -9.84
C SER A 57 15.05 -14.68 -11.03
N ASN A 58 14.00 -14.86 -11.83
CA ASN A 58 13.66 -13.94 -12.91
C ASN A 58 12.51 -13.05 -12.48
N LEU A 59 12.67 -11.74 -12.62
CA LEU A 59 11.62 -10.76 -12.42
C LEU A 59 10.95 -10.41 -13.75
N ILE A 60 9.64 -10.57 -13.82
CA ILE A 60 8.82 -10.17 -14.97
C ILE A 60 7.96 -8.97 -14.54
N LEU A 61 8.23 -7.80 -15.10
CA LEU A 61 7.47 -6.59 -14.85
C LEU A 61 6.32 -6.47 -15.87
N VAL A 62 5.07 -6.44 -15.36
CA VAL A 62 3.89 -6.13 -16.15
C VAL A 62 3.55 -4.66 -15.98
N THR A 63 3.71 -3.90 -17.03
CA THR A 63 3.50 -2.45 -17.05
C THR A 63 2.65 -2.00 -18.23
N ALA A 64 2.41 -0.71 -18.35
CA ALA A 64 1.69 -0.10 -19.46
C ALA A 64 2.20 1.31 -19.73
N ILE A 65 2.17 1.70 -21.00
CA ILE A 65 2.63 3.01 -21.47
C ILE A 65 1.71 4.13 -20.99
N THR A 66 0.39 3.91 -21.01
CA THR A 66 -0.60 4.94 -20.72
C THR A 66 -1.66 4.42 -19.75
N ALA A 67 -1.99 5.22 -18.73
CA ALA A 67 -3.12 4.95 -17.86
C ALA A 67 -4.45 5.29 -18.56
N THR A 68 -5.48 4.47 -18.32
CA THR A 68 -6.85 4.71 -18.81
C THR A 68 -7.83 4.80 -17.64
N LYS A 69 -8.99 5.45 -17.86
CA LYS A 69 -10.03 5.60 -16.83
C LYS A 69 -10.55 4.26 -16.29
N ALA A 70 -10.75 3.29 -17.17
CA ALA A 70 -11.26 1.96 -16.81
C ALA A 70 -10.17 0.98 -16.33
N GLY A 71 -8.88 1.39 -16.37
CA GLY A 71 -7.76 0.46 -16.21
C GLY A 71 -7.46 -0.31 -17.50
N ILE A 72 -6.28 -0.91 -17.55
CA ILE A 72 -5.76 -1.63 -18.73
C ILE A 72 -5.45 -3.11 -18.45
N GLY A 73 -5.92 -3.62 -17.30
CA GLY A 73 -5.81 -5.04 -16.96
C GLY A 73 -4.44 -5.52 -16.49
N LYS A 74 -3.52 -4.63 -16.06
CA LYS A 74 -2.19 -5.07 -15.57
C LYS A 74 -2.27 -6.17 -14.51
N THR A 75 -3.11 -6.00 -13.51
CA THR A 75 -3.30 -6.96 -12.42
C THR A 75 -3.79 -8.31 -12.95
N THR A 76 -4.83 -8.30 -13.79
CA THR A 76 -5.39 -9.51 -14.40
C THR A 76 -4.36 -10.24 -15.27
N VAL A 77 -3.58 -9.49 -16.06
CA VAL A 77 -2.49 -10.07 -16.88
C VAL A 77 -1.38 -10.64 -16.01
N SER A 78 -0.98 -9.96 -14.92
CA SER A 78 0.05 -10.45 -14.00
C SER A 78 -0.36 -11.77 -13.35
N ILE A 79 -1.61 -11.84 -12.86
CA ILE A 79 -2.15 -13.07 -12.26
C ILE A 79 -2.26 -14.17 -13.31
N GLY A 80 -2.85 -13.89 -14.48
CA GLY A 80 -3.00 -14.85 -15.58
C GLY A 80 -1.66 -15.40 -16.08
N LEU A 81 -0.62 -14.56 -16.14
CA LEU A 81 0.73 -14.97 -16.49
C LEU A 81 1.31 -15.94 -15.45
N ALA A 82 1.18 -15.63 -14.15
CA ALA A 82 1.63 -16.51 -13.08
C ALA A 82 0.90 -17.86 -13.10
N LEU A 83 -0.44 -17.84 -13.31
CA LEU A 83 -1.23 -19.05 -13.48
C LEU A 83 -0.76 -19.89 -14.67
N GLY A 84 -0.56 -19.25 -15.84
CA GLY A 84 -0.07 -19.91 -17.05
C GLY A 84 1.32 -20.52 -16.87
N LEU A 85 2.25 -19.81 -16.22
CA LEU A 85 3.58 -20.30 -15.90
C LEU A 85 3.52 -21.52 -14.97
N ASN A 86 2.72 -21.47 -13.91
CA ASN A 86 2.52 -22.62 -13.01
C ASN A 86 1.89 -23.81 -13.75
N LYS A 87 0.96 -23.56 -14.68
CA LYS A 87 0.32 -24.60 -15.51
C LYS A 87 1.31 -25.38 -16.37
N ILE A 88 2.35 -24.73 -16.88
CA ILE A 88 3.41 -25.37 -17.66
C ILE A 88 4.61 -25.85 -16.81
N GLY A 89 4.41 -25.96 -15.49
CA GLY A 89 5.42 -26.52 -14.57
C GLY A 89 6.53 -25.54 -14.15
N LYS A 90 6.41 -24.24 -14.45
CA LYS A 90 7.34 -23.23 -13.93
C LYS A 90 6.88 -22.78 -12.54
N LYS A 91 7.83 -22.53 -11.63
CA LYS A 91 7.53 -21.97 -10.31
C LYS A 91 7.40 -20.45 -10.44
N ALA A 92 6.19 -19.95 -10.43
CA ALA A 92 5.90 -18.52 -10.53
C ALA A 92 5.03 -18.05 -9.36
N ILE A 93 5.35 -16.90 -8.81
CA ILE A 93 4.58 -16.22 -7.77
C ILE A 93 4.24 -14.82 -8.30
N VAL A 94 2.98 -14.43 -8.20
CA VAL A 94 2.58 -13.07 -8.54
C VAL A 94 2.73 -12.17 -7.31
N ALA A 95 3.32 -10.99 -7.51
CA ALA A 95 3.35 -9.92 -6.52
C ALA A 95 2.52 -8.75 -7.03
N LEU A 96 1.56 -8.31 -6.23
CA LEU A 96 0.60 -7.27 -6.57
C LEU A 96 0.69 -6.14 -5.55
N ARG A 97 0.30 -4.96 -6.00
CA ARG A 97 0.07 -3.83 -5.12
C ARG A 97 -1.28 -3.98 -4.42
N GLU A 98 -1.34 -3.59 -3.14
CA GLU A 98 -2.59 -3.59 -2.39
C GLU A 98 -3.61 -2.62 -3.02
N PRO A 99 -4.88 -3.01 -3.17
CA PRO A 99 -5.91 -2.17 -3.76
C PRO A 99 -6.39 -1.09 -2.79
N SER A 100 -6.61 0.12 -3.33
CA SER A 100 -7.25 1.23 -2.63
C SER A 100 -8.78 1.15 -2.74
N LEU A 101 -9.50 1.59 -1.72
CA LEU A 101 -10.97 1.65 -1.70
C LEU A 101 -11.52 2.56 -2.81
N GLY A 102 -10.89 3.71 -3.06
CA GLY A 102 -11.33 4.65 -4.07
C GLY A 102 -11.51 4.02 -5.46
N PRO A 103 -10.50 3.36 -6.04
CA PRO A 103 -10.65 2.60 -7.30
C PRO A 103 -11.61 1.42 -7.21
N CYS A 104 -11.70 0.73 -6.06
CA CYS A 104 -12.63 -0.40 -5.87
C CYS A 104 -14.10 0.01 -6.07
N PHE A 105 -14.48 1.15 -5.53
CA PHE A 105 -15.83 1.72 -5.68
C PHE A 105 -15.97 2.65 -6.89
N GLY A 106 -14.95 2.75 -7.72
CA GLY A 106 -14.92 3.55 -8.94
C GLY A 106 -15.07 2.71 -10.21
N MET A 107 -14.78 3.35 -11.35
CA MET A 107 -14.89 2.72 -12.68
C MET A 107 -13.91 1.56 -12.90
N LYS A 108 -12.83 1.47 -12.14
CA LYS A 108 -11.82 0.40 -12.27
C LYS A 108 -12.22 -0.92 -11.62
N GLY A 109 -13.18 -0.88 -10.68
CA GLY A 109 -13.53 -2.03 -9.87
C GLY A 109 -12.39 -2.49 -8.94
N GLY A 110 -12.52 -3.70 -8.38
CA GLY A 110 -11.54 -4.28 -7.47
C GLY A 110 -10.20 -4.62 -8.14
N ALA A 111 -9.13 -4.55 -7.37
CA ALA A 111 -7.77 -4.82 -7.86
C ALA A 111 -7.29 -6.26 -7.56
N ALA A 112 -8.16 -7.14 -7.09
CA ALA A 112 -7.85 -8.57 -6.90
C ALA A 112 -7.80 -9.37 -8.21
N GLY A 113 -7.85 -8.70 -9.36
CA GLY A 113 -7.93 -9.32 -10.69
C GLY A 113 -9.37 -9.40 -11.22
N GLY A 114 -9.60 -10.20 -12.25
CA GLY A 114 -10.92 -10.38 -12.85
C GLY A 114 -11.07 -11.74 -13.56
N GLY A 115 -12.30 -12.21 -13.72
CA GLY A 115 -12.60 -13.53 -14.25
C GLY A 115 -11.94 -14.63 -13.42
N TYR A 116 -11.28 -15.56 -14.08
CA TYR A 116 -10.52 -16.63 -13.43
C TYR A 116 -9.10 -16.20 -12.99
N ALA A 117 -8.63 -15.04 -13.42
CA ALA A 117 -7.35 -14.49 -13.01
C ALA A 117 -7.52 -13.56 -11.78
N GLN A 118 -7.78 -14.15 -10.62
CA GLN A 118 -7.99 -13.43 -9.36
C GLN A 118 -7.09 -13.96 -8.25
N VAL A 119 -6.81 -13.10 -7.26
CA VAL A 119 -6.26 -13.45 -5.94
C VAL A 119 -7.37 -13.47 -4.89
N LEU A 120 -7.29 -14.43 -3.97
CA LEU A 120 -8.35 -14.74 -3.02
C LEU A 120 -7.84 -14.73 -1.57
N PRO A 121 -8.67 -14.31 -0.61
CA PRO A 121 -10.09 -13.97 -0.69
C PRO A 121 -10.34 -12.56 -1.22
N MET A 122 -10.97 -12.43 -2.37
CA MET A 122 -11.13 -11.18 -3.14
C MET A 122 -11.81 -10.06 -2.33
N GLU A 123 -12.92 -10.37 -1.65
CA GLU A 123 -13.67 -9.36 -0.89
C GLU A 123 -12.83 -8.73 0.23
N LYS A 124 -12.00 -9.54 0.93
CA LYS A 124 -11.11 -9.03 1.99
C LYS A 124 -10.00 -8.17 1.42
N ILE A 125 -9.37 -8.62 0.33
CA ILE A 125 -8.27 -7.90 -0.33
C ILE A 125 -8.75 -6.53 -0.83
N ASN A 126 -9.94 -6.46 -1.41
CA ASN A 126 -10.48 -5.22 -1.98
C ASN A 126 -11.01 -4.22 -0.94
N LEU A 127 -11.16 -4.62 0.33
CA LEU A 127 -11.71 -3.76 1.39
C LEU A 127 -10.62 -3.36 2.41
N HIS A 128 -10.68 -3.94 3.60
CA HIS A 128 -9.79 -3.53 4.69
C HIS A 128 -8.57 -4.45 4.89
N PHE A 129 -8.49 -5.49 4.12
CA PHE A 129 -7.45 -6.50 4.03
C PHE A 129 -6.78 -6.86 5.37
N THR A 130 -5.54 -6.39 5.60
CA THR A 130 -4.78 -6.58 6.86
C THR A 130 -4.53 -5.27 7.61
N GLY A 131 -5.03 -4.16 7.10
CA GLY A 131 -4.92 -2.84 7.74
C GLY A 131 -3.72 -2.01 7.30
N ASP A 132 -2.96 -2.45 6.29
CA ASP A 132 -1.75 -1.75 5.83
C ASP A 132 -2.09 -0.36 5.28
N PHE A 133 -3.18 -0.22 4.51
CA PHE A 133 -3.68 1.08 4.07
C PHE A 133 -4.07 2.01 5.22
N HIS A 134 -4.65 1.46 6.28
CA HIS A 134 -4.94 2.24 7.48
C HIS A 134 -3.65 2.71 8.16
N ALA A 135 -2.64 1.85 8.27
CA ALA A 135 -1.34 2.21 8.83
C ALA A 135 -0.66 3.32 8.01
N ILE A 136 -0.67 3.21 6.68
CA ILE A 136 -0.12 4.21 5.76
C ILE A 136 -0.87 5.55 5.90
N THR A 137 -2.21 5.52 5.88
CA THR A 137 -3.04 6.72 6.05
C THR A 137 -2.77 7.40 7.38
N SER A 138 -2.69 6.61 8.45
CA SER A 138 -2.42 7.11 9.80
C SER A 138 -1.02 7.71 9.92
N ALA A 139 0.00 7.05 9.40
CA ALA A 139 1.38 7.52 9.39
C ALA A 139 1.52 8.83 8.60
N HIS A 140 0.93 8.90 7.41
CA HIS A 140 0.95 10.10 6.57
C HIS A 140 0.27 11.29 7.24
N ASN A 141 -0.94 11.10 7.75
CA ASN A 141 -1.70 12.16 8.40
C ASN A 141 -1.11 12.57 9.76
N MET A 142 -0.43 11.65 10.45
CA MET A 142 0.30 11.97 11.67
C MET A 142 1.45 12.94 11.39
N ILE A 143 2.18 12.76 10.29
CA ILE A 143 3.22 13.74 9.86
C ILE A 143 2.56 15.10 9.62
N SER A 144 1.42 15.18 8.92
CA SER A 144 0.71 16.44 8.69
C SER A 144 0.32 17.12 10.00
N ALA A 145 -0.27 16.37 10.93
CA ALA A 145 -0.71 16.93 12.23
C ALA A 145 0.48 17.39 13.08
N LEU A 146 1.58 16.63 13.10
CA LEU A 146 2.78 17.00 13.84
C LEU A 146 3.50 18.19 13.22
N LEU A 147 3.49 18.33 11.89
CA LEU A 147 4.00 19.51 11.20
C LEU A 147 3.19 20.75 11.53
N ASP A 148 1.85 20.69 11.48
CA ASP A 148 0.99 21.81 11.84
C ASP A 148 1.22 22.24 13.30
N ASN A 149 1.33 21.28 14.21
CA ASN A 149 1.64 21.57 15.61
C ASN A 149 3.04 22.18 15.77
N TYR A 150 4.03 21.67 15.07
CA TYR A 150 5.40 22.21 15.11
C TYR A 150 5.47 23.65 14.63
N LEU A 151 4.79 23.97 13.52
CA LEU A 151 4.69 25.34 13.02
C LEU A 151 4.00 26.27 14.03
N TYR A 152 2.89 25.84 14.60
CA TYR A 152 2.15 26.61 15.60
C TYR A 152 3.00 26.91 16.85
N GLN A 153 3.69 25.90 17.40
CA GLN A 153 4.50 26.04 18.61
C GLN A 153 5.77 26.90 18.40
N ASN A 154 6.29 26.97 17.19
CA ASN A 154 7.52 27.67 16.89
C ASN A 154 7.31 29.03 16.19
N GLN A 155 6.07 29.39 15.86
CA GLN A 155 5.74 30.66 15.24
C GLN A 155 6.23 31.86 16.07
N ALA A 156 6.05 31.83 17.38
CA ALA A 156 6.49 32.89 18.29
C ALA A 156 8.04 33.03 18.34
N LYS A 157 8.78 32.00 17.92
CA LYS A 157 10.24 31.99 17.80
C LYS A 157 10.73 32.43 16.42
N GLY A 158 9.80 32.86 15.54
CA GLY A 158 10.11 33.29 14.18
C GLY A 158 10.33 32.13 13.19
N PHE A 159 10.00 30.89 13.55
CA PHE A 159 10.07 29.75 12.63
C PHE A 159 8.80 29.66 11.78
N GLY A 160 9.01 29.42 10.49
CA GLY A 160 7.94 29.13 9.54
C GLY A 160 8.48 28.48 8.28
N LEU A 161 7.61 27.93 7.48
CA LEU A 161 7.93 27.43 6.15
C LEU A 161 7.37 28.37 5.09
N LYS A 162 8.18 28.70 4.09
CA LYS A 162 7.79 29.46 2.90
C LYS A 162 6.81 28.67 2.04
N GLU A 163 7.03 27.35 1.98
CA GLU A 163 6.23 26.42 1.21
C GLU A 163 6.08 25.11 1.95
N ILE A 164 4.84 24.60 2.01
CA ILE A 164 4.51 23.28 2.59
C ILE A 164 4.09 22.40 1.43
N LEU A 165 4.82 21.31 1.21
CA LEU A 165 4.56 20.32 0.16
C LEU A 165 3.71 19.15 0.67
N TRP A 166 3.76 18.87 1.98
CA TRP A 166 3.10 17.73 2.59
C TRP A 166 1.62 18.02 2.85
N ARG A 167 0.77 17.29 2.14
CA ARG A 167 -0.70 17.35 2.29
C ARG A 167 -1.18 16.25 3.21
N ARG A 168 -2.48 16.08 3.31
CA ARG A 168 -3.14 14.95 3.95
C ARG A 168 -3.52 13.89 2.93
N VAL A 169 -3.90 12.69 3.40
CA VAL A 169 -4.42 11.63 2.53
C VAL A 169 -5.71 11.04 3.08
N LEU A 170 -6.54 10.55 2.15
CA LEU A 170 -7.75 9.81 2.46
C LEU A 170 -7.93 8.71 1.42
N ASP A 171 -8.34 7.49 1.84
CA ASP A 171 -8.47 6.36 0.90
C ASP A 171 -9.80 6.36 0.15
N VAL A 172 -10.21 7.53 -0.32
CA VAL A 172 -11.35 7.72 -1.21
C VAL A 172 -11.05 8.76 -2.27
N ASN A 173 -11.77 8.69 -3.40
CA ASN A 173 -11.69 9.70 -4.45
C ASN A 173 -12.66 10.85 -4.13
N ASP A 174 -12.19 11.90 -3.46
CA ASP A 174 -12.98 13.08 -3.16
C ASP A 174 -12.37 14.34 -3.80
N ARG A 175 -13.04 14.87 -4.81
CA ARG A 175 -12.58 16.07 -5.53
C ARG A 175 -12.76 17.35 -4.71
N SER A 176 -13.72 17.37 -3.80
CA SER A 176 -14.02 18.54 -2.97
C SER A 176 -12.90 18.83 -1.96
N LEU A 177 -12.11 17.81 -1.62
CA LEU A 177 -11.01 17.92 -0.65
C LEU A 177 -9.65 18.23 -1.28
N ARG A 178 -9.55 18.42 -2.60
CA ARG A 178 -8.27 18.69 -3.29
C ARG A 178 -7.62 20.00 -2.90
N SER A 179 -8.43 21.01 -2.61
CA SER A 179 -7.98 22.30 -2.09
C SER A 179 -8.97 22.75 -1.01
N ILE A 180 -8.46 22.90 0.21
CA ILE A 180 -9.24 23.30 1.40
C ILE A 180 -8.43 24.29 2.21
N VAL A 181 -9.10 25.00 3.09
CA VAL A 181 -8.46 25.82 4.12
C VAL A 181 -8.51 25.10 5.44
N VAL A 182 -7.37 24.93 6.09
CA VAL A 182 -7.22 24.32 7.43
C VAL A 182 -6.88 25.38 8.46
N GLY A 183 -7.02 25.06 9.75
CA GLY A 183 -6.69 25.96 10.86
C GLY A 183 -7.67 27.12 11.05
N LEU A 184 -8.91 27.04 10.51
CA LEU A 184 -9.95 28.05 10.72
C LEU A 184 -10.48 28.02 12.16
N GLY A 185 -10.88 29.19 12.66
CA GLY A 185 -11.48 29.37 13.97
C GLY A 185 -10.52 29.95 15.02
N PRO A 186 -10.61 29.53 16.31
CA PRO A 186 -9.75 30.08 17.35
C PRO A 186 -8.28 29.75 17.12
N LYS A 187 -7.38 30.57 17.69
CA LYS A 187 -5.92 30.40 17.55
C LYS A 187 -5.41 28.98 17.92
N SER A 188 -6.12 28.30 18.83
CA SER A 188 -5.81 26.91 19.22
C SER A 188 -5.97 25.89 18.09
N ASN A 189 -6.65 26.25 16.99
CA ASN A 189 -6.80 25.37 15.82
C ASN A 189 -5.57 25.38 14.89
N GLY A 190 -4.53 26.17 15.22
CA GLY A 190 -3.28 26.23 14.46
C GLY A 190 -3.23 27.45 13.52
N ILE A 191 -2.38 27.36 12.50
CA ILE A 191 -2.19 28.42 11.51
C ILE A 191 -3.14 28.18 10.34
N THR A 192 -3.88 29.23 9.95
CA THR A 192 -4.77 29.17 8.79
C THR A 192 -3.94 29.12 7.52
N GLN A 193 -4.14 28.08 6.74
CA GLN A 193 -3.40 27.85 5.47
C GLN A 193 -4.19 27.03 4.47
N GLU A 194 -3.81 27.11 3.19
CA GLU A 194 -4.32 26.21 2.16
C GLU A 194 -3.67 24.83 2.31
N SER A 195 -4.45 23.77 2.13
CA SER A 195 -4.01 22.38 2.13
C SER A 195 -4.94 21.56 1.24
N GLY A 196 -4.85 20.23 1.33
CA GLY A 196 -5.73 19.34 0.59
C GLY A 196 -5.54 17.89 1.02
N PHE A 197 -6.38 17.04 0.44
CA PHE A 197 -6.27 15.59 0.58
C PHE A 197 -5.95 14.96 -0.76
N ASP A 198 -4.89 14.17 -0.81
CA ASP A 198 -4.59 13.25 -1.89
C ASP A 198 -5.16 11.87 -1.54
N ILE A 199 -5.21 10.96 -2.51
CA ILE A 199 -5.63 9.58 -2.23
C ILE A 199 -4.47 8.81 -1.58
N THR A 200 -4.76 7.97 -0.58
CA THR A 200 -3.73 7.21 0.16
C THR A 200 -2.70 6.47 -0.74
N PRO A 201 -3.09 5.82 -1.87
CA PRO A 201 -2.11 5.20 -2.76
C PRO A 201 -1.08 6.15 -3.39
N ALA A 202 -1.33 7.45 -3.37
CA ALA A 202 -0.37 8.46 -3.83
C ALA A 202 0.61 8.89 -2.73
N SER A 203 0.46 8.40 -1.50
CA SER A 203 1.37 8.68 -0.40
C SER A 203 2.80 8.23 -0.71
N GLU A 204 3.76 9.10 -0.45
CA GLU A 204 5.18 8.75 -0.51
C GLU A 204 5.54 7.61 0.45
N ILE A 205 4.85 7.53 1.61
CA ILE A 205 5.03 6.46 2.59
C ILE A 205 4.73 5.09 1.97
N MET A 206 3.72 4.98 1.11
CA MET A 206 3.41 3.73 0.42
C MET A 206 4.55 3.28 -0.50
N ALA A 207 5.15 4.21 -1.24
CA ALA A 207 6.32 3.91 -2.08
C ALA A 207 7.55 3.55 -1.23
N ILE A 208 7.78 4.26 -0.14
CA ILE A 208 8.87 3.98 0.80
C ILE A 208 8.73 2.58 1.40
N LEU A 209 7.53 2.19 1.84
CA LEU A 209 7.24 0.88 2.40
C LEU A 209 7.62 -0.25 1.43
N CYS A 210 7.21 -0.13 0.16
CA CYS A 210 7.51 -1.12 -0.88
C CYS A 210 9.00 -1.23 -1.22
N LEU A 211 9.78 -0.16 -0.99
CA LEU A 211 11.20 -0.09 -1.34
C LEU A 211 12.13 -0.36 -0.16
N SER A 212 11.59 -0.44 1.04
CA SER A 212 12.36 -0.67 2.26
C SER A 212 12.75 -2.13 2.40
N LYS A 213 14.01 -2.37 2.82
CA LYS A 213 14.56 -3.71 3.02
C LYS A 213 14.27 -4.27 4.40
N ASP A 214 14.24 -3.37 5.38
CA ASP A 214 14.03 -3.65 6.79
C ASP A 214 13.52 -2.39 7.51
N VAL A 215 13.24 -2.50 8.80
CA VAL A 215 12.71 -1.41 9.63
C VAL A 215 13.69 -0.23 9.73
N ASP A 216 14.99 -0.48 9.73
CA ASP A 216 16.00 0.58 9.82
C ASP A 216 16.10 1.36 8.50
N ASP A 217 16.02 0.68 7.36
CA ASP A 217 15.94 1.31 6.04
C ASP A 217 14.63 2.10 5.89
N LEU A 218 13.51 1.54 6.36
CA LEU A 218 12.22 2.24 6.41
C LEU A 218 12.34 3.55 7.20
N ARG A 219 12.88 3.51 8.41
CA ARG A 219 13.08 4.70 9.25
C ARG A 219 13.96 5.75 8.56
N ARG A 220 15.09 5.34 7.99
CA ARG A 220 16.00 6.24 7.28
C ARG A 220 15.33 6.93 6.09
N ARG A 221 14.50 6.21 5.33
CA ARG A 221 13.73 6.77 4.22
C ARG A 221 12.67 7.75 4.70
N ILE A 222 11.97 7.44 5.78
CA ILE A 222 10.99 8.34 6.42
C ILE A 222 11.68 9.62 6.90
N GLU A 223 12.86 9.55 7.49
CA GLU A 223 13.63 10.72 7.92
C GLU A 223 13.90 11.71 6.77
N ASN A 224 14.07 11.20 5.55
CA ASN A 224 14.39 12.01 4.37
C ASN A 224 13.16 12.55 3.61
N ILE A 225 11.94 12.27 4.05
CA ILE A 225 10.72 12.83 3.43
C ILE A 225 10.78 14.35 3.54
N LEU A 226 10.65 15.01 2.38
CA LEU A 226 10.60 16.46 2.28
C LEU A 226 9.21 16.99 2.63
N LEU A 227 9.12 17.84 3.65
CA LEU A 227 7.87 18.44 4.10
C LEU A 227 7.63 19.85 3.52
N GLY A 228 8.70 20.56 3.20
CA GLY A 228 8.62 21.91 2.65
C GLY A 228 9.96 22.60 2.64
N PHE A 229 9.94 23.92 2.44
CA PHE A 229 11.11 24.76 2.43
C PHE A 229 10.98 25.91 3.43
N THR A 230 12.08 26.22 4.12
CA THR A 230 12.18 27.40 4.99
C THR A 230 12.23 28.70 4.18
N TYR A 231 12.12 29.85 4.81
CA TYR A 231 12.26 31.15 4.16
C TYR A 231 13.67 31.41 3.57
N ASP A 232 14.68 30.65 4.03
CA ASP A 232 16.03 30.64 3.47
C ASP A 232 16.22 29.60 2.35
N ASP A 233 15.15 29.07 1.79
CA ASP A 233 15.12 28.04 0.75
C ASP A 233 15.83 26.71 1.14
N LYS A 234 15.94 26.42 2.44
CA LYS A 234 16.48 25.15 2.93
C LYS A 234 15.36 24.10 3.01
N PRO A 235 15.64 22.84 2.62
CA PRO A 235 14.66 21.76 2.79
C PRO A 235 14.39 21.52 4.28
N PHE A 236 13.13 21.30 4.62
CA PHE A 236 12.67 20.86 5.93
C PHE A 236 12.05 19.47 5.82
N THR A 237 12.60 18.51 6.56
CA THR A 237 12.28 17.09 6.43
C THR A 237 11.64 16.53 7.69
N VAL A 238 11.18 15.27 7.63
CA VAL A 238 10.68 14.54 8.82
C VAL A 238 11.78 14.40 9.88
N LYS A 239 13.06 14.34 9.49
CA LYS A 239 14.19 14.35 10.41
C LYS A 239 14.25 15.65 11.23
N ASP A 240 14.06 16.80 10.56
CA ASP A 240 14.05 18.11 11.22
C ASP A 240 12.84 18.26 12.16
N LEU A 241 11.71 17.64 11.78
CA LEU A 241 10.52 17.55 12.64
C LEU A 241 10.73 16.63 13.86
N GLY A 242 11.66 15.67 13.78
CA GLY A 242 12.05 14.81 14.89
C GLY A 242 11.10 13.66 15.21
N VAL A 243 10.25 13.23 14.26
CA VAL A 243 9.14 12.28 14.53
C VAL A 243 9.29 10.92 13.81
N ALA A 244 10.35 10.70 13.07
CA ALA A 244 10.53 9.50 12.22
C ALA A 244 10.34 8.18 12.99
N GLY A 245 10.81 8.09 14.22
CA GLY A 245 10.64 6.88 15.05
C GLY A 245 9.18 6.56 15.33
N ALA A 246 8.36 7.56 15.68
CA ALA A 246 6.93 7.38 15.91
C ALA A 246 6.18 6.94 14.63
N ILE A 247 6.56 7.52 13.48
CA ILE A 247 5.98 7.14 12.19
C ILE A 247 6.37 5.71 11.80
N THR A 248 7.63 5.31 12.03
CA THR A 248 8.10 3.95 11.77
C THR A 248 7.32 2.91 12.57
N VAL A 249 7.02 3.20 13.85
CA VAL A 249 6.24 2.29 14.71
C VAL A 249 4.82 2.04 14.16
N LEU A 250 4.18 3.05 13.58
CA LEU A 250 2.86 2.89 12.95
C LEU A 250 2.87 1.95 11.75
N LEU A 251 4.04 1.77 11.11
CA LEU A 251 4.22 0.96 9.90
C LEU A 251 4.86 -0.40 10.19
N LYS A 252 5.15 -0.72 11.46
CA LYS A 252 5.91 -1.91 11.87
C LYS A 252 5.37 -3.20 11.27
N ASP A 253 4.06 -3.41 11.33
CA ASP A 253 3.44 -4.64 10.83
C ASP A 253 3.12 -4.54 9.32
N ALA A 254 2.99 -3.32 8.78
CA ALA A 254 2.72 -3.09 7.38
C ALA A 254 3.93 -3.38 6.46
N ILE A 255 5.15 -3.42 7.00
CA ILE A 255 6.35 -3.75 6.21
C ILE A 255 6.35 -5.20 5.72
N HIS A 256 5.67 -6.10 6.43
CA HIS A 256 5.57 -7.51 6.06
C HIS A 256 4.57 -7.72 4.92
N PRO A 257 4.97 -8.32 3.79
CA PRO A 257 4.06 -8.58 2.69
C PRO A 257 2.99 -9.60 3.06
N ASN A 258 1.81 -9.42 2.46
CA ASN A 258 0.67 -10.29 2.68
C ASN A 258 0.68 -11.45 1.69
N LEU A 259 0.73 -12.68 2.21
CA LEU A 259 0.57 -13.90 1.44
C LEU A 259 -0.92 -14.23 1.30
N VAL A 260 -1.33 -14.51 0.08
CA VAL A 260 -2.67 -14.94 -0.32
C VAL A 260 -2.55 -16.04 -1.38
N GLN A 261 -3.63 -16.43 -2.02
CA GLN A 261 -3.64 -17.44 -3.07
C GLN A 261 -4.40 -16.97 -4.31
N THR A 262 -4.07 -17.54 -5.44
CA THR A 262 -4.82 -17.37 -6.68
C THR A 262 -6.04 -18.29 -6.73
N THR A 263 -6.89 -18.15 -7.73
CA THR A 263 -8.03 -19.05 -8.00
C THR A 263 -7.63 -20.51 -8.20
N GLU A 264 -6.40 -20.81 -8.56
CA GLU A 264 -5.86 -22.17 -8.68
C GLU A 264 -5.10 -22.63 -7.41
N GLY A 265 -5.14 -21.83 -6.33
CA GLY A 265 -4.50 -22.16 -5.06
C GLY A 265 -2.98 -22.12 -5.09
N THR A 266 -2.38 -21.37 -6.02
CA THR A 266 -0.96 -21.02 -6.05
C THR A 266 -0.71 -19.76 -5.22
N ALA A 267 0.52 -19.60 -4.71
CA ALA A 267 0.87 -18.47 -3.87
C ALA A 267 0.85 -17.13 -4.64
N ALA A 268 0.42 -16.08 -3.95
CA ALA A 268 0.49 -14.71 -4.42
C ALA A 268 0.82 -13.78 -3.24
N PHE A 269 1.56 -12.72 -3.51
CA PHE A 269 1.80 -11.65 -2.55
C PHE A 269 1.03 -10.41 -2.93
N VAL A 270 0.50 -9.73 -1.90
CA VAL A 270 -0.13 -8.40 -2.03
C VAL A 270 0.54 -7.49 -1.01
N HIS A 271 1.11 -6.38 -1.45
CA HIS A 271 1.88 -5.50 -0.59
C HIS A 271 1.90 -4.06 -1.13
N GLY A 272 1.88 -3.07 -0.23
CA GLY A 272 2.10 -1.65 -0.46
C GLY A 272 1.20 -0.92 -1.41
#